data_284712ce3036fe5c853cdf0cd1c67981
#
_entry.id   284712ce3036fe5c853cdf0cd1c67981
#
_cell.length_a   1.000
_cell.length_b   1.000
_cell.length_c   1.000
_cell.angle_alpha   90.00
_cell.angle_beta   90.00
_cell.angle_gamma   90.00
#
_symmetry.space_group_name_H-M   'P 1'
#
loop_
_entity.id
_entity.type
_entity.pdbx_description
1 polymer ?
#
loop_
_entity_poly.entity_id
_entity_poly.type
_entity_poly.pdbx_seq_one_letter_code
_entity_poly.pdbx_strand_id
1 'polypeptide(L)'
;MSKVRPNFLIIMVDDISPNAFSCYGNTEYQTPNVDALAEGGVFFNMAWATPMCSPSRALLTTGRYPSRTGVWHNDLRVKVADYGRWDYAMGHLTFARVLKEGGYKTAITGKQMALGHYQPDSKYVGFEEYYLHINENAKLPKDKEFDGLFEGAWAFPGSKPVPSRFWHPAVTHNGVMLDTDEQDFAPDMYTDYLIDFMSRNKDEPFLAYFPMNLVHDIAGGGLPTVPKEGVTGSNTGGNLKDLNLYVDKMVGRLTSALDDLGISENTIVIFASDNGTSGASKMHATEEGPRVPFIVSCPGLIQQRGATNALMEFSDVFPTLIDFANISLPKDYELDGISMKSFLLGESDKYRESIVSYIATARMVRTDNWLLEAVDPIYGSKNGRLYRCNGSMTKKDYTLITNFSSPVAIKARKELLELLECNPFPDLNDPVVREEVIRYDSMPYKHYLEKHSQLGEQSL
;
A
#
# COMPACT_ATOMS: atom_id res chain seq x y z
N MET A 1 15.79 -31.84 8.73
CA MET A 1 16.16 -30.46 9.07
C MET A 1 14.86 -29.66 9.11
N SER A 2 14.50 -29.01 10.19
CA SER A 2 13.37 -28.08 10.20
C SER A 2 13.68 -27.00 9.17
N LYS A 3 12.78 -26.78 8.19
CA LYS A 3 12.95 -25.66 7.25
C LYS A 3 13.04 -24.39 8.09
N VAL A 4 14.14 -23.66 7.96
CA VAL A 4 14.31 -22.36 8.61
C VAL A 4 13.20 -21.46 8.10
N ARG A 5 12.42 -20.86 8.98
CA ARG A 5 11.35 -19.92 8.59
C ARG A 5 12.00 -18.64 8.06
N PRO A 6 11.55 -18.09 6.93
CA PRO A 6 12.14 -16.87 6.37
C PRO A 6 11.81 -15.65 7.22
N ASN A 7 12.69 -14.67 7.19
CA ASN A 7 12.38 -13.31 7.62
C ASN A 7 11.56 -12.59 6.56
N PHE A 8 10.87 -11.53 6.97
CA PHE A 8 10.12 -10.65 6.06
C PHE A 8 10.54 -9.20 6.25
N LEU A 9 10.92 -8.55 5.16
CA LEU A 9 11.12 -7.11 5.08
C LEU A 9 10.14 -6.56 4.04
N ILE A 10 9.16 -5.77 4.48
CA ILE A 10 8.17 -5.14 3.61
C ILE A 10 8.47 -3.65 3.54
N ILE A 11 8.81 -3.15 2.37
CA ILE A 11 9.09 -1.74 2.08
C ILE A 11 7.93 -1.22 1.22
N MET A 12 7.14 -0.31 1.77
CA MET A 12 6.01 0.29 1.09
C MET A 12 6.20 1.78 0.92
N VAL A 13 6.42 2.22 -0.29
CA VAL A 13 6.48 3.65 -0.66
C VAL A 13 5.08 4.24 -0.68
N ASP A 14 4.95 5.54 -0.49
CA ASP A 14 3.68 6.27 -0.47
C ASP A 14 3.50 7.07 -1.77
N ASP A 15 2.37 6.87 -2.47
CA ASP A 15 1.95 7.69 -3.62
C ASP A 15 2.85 7.63 -4.85
N ILE A 16 3.27 6.44 -5.31
CA ILE A 16 4.10 6.33 -6.51
C ILE A 16 3.68 5.20 -7.44
N SER A 17 3.58 5.51 -8.73
CA SER A 17 3.23 4.56 -9.78
C SER A 17 4.46 3.79 -10.30
N PRO A 18 4.28 2.62 -10.94
CA PRO A 18 5.40 1.78 -11.40
C PRO A 18 6.37 2.50 -12.34
N ASN A 19 5.87 3.36 -13.22
CA ASN A 19 6.67 4.09 -14.21
C ASN A 19 7.69 5.08 -13.62
N ALA A 20 7.74 5.22 -12.31
CA ALA A 20 8.78 5.98 -11.62
C ALA A 20 10.09 5.19 -11.42
N PHE A 21 10.09 3.87 -11.66
CA PHE A 21 11.25 2.99 -11.46
C PHE A 21 11.79 2.47 -12.79
N SER A 22 13.13 2.36 -12.90
CA SER A 22 13.79 1.98 -14.16
C SER A 22 13.47 0.55 -14.59
N CYS A 23 13.31 -0.42 -13.69
CA CYS A 23 12.83 -1.77 -14.00
C CYS A 23 11.41 -1.81 -14.60
N TYR A 24 10.59 -0.79 -14.36
CA TYR A 24 9.28 -0.59 -14.98
C TYR A 24 9.28 0.35 -16.19
N GLY A 25 10.46 0.71 -16.70
CA GLY A 25 10.64 1.46 -17.95
C GLY A 25 10.83 2.97 -17.79
N ASN A 26 11.15 3.47 -16.59
CA ASN A 26 11.61 4.85 -16.45
C ASN A 26 12.96 5.03 -17.18
N THR A 27 13.06 6.06 -18.04
CA THR A 27 14.26 6.38 -18.79
C THR A 27 14.90 7.72 -18.39
N GLU A 28 14.24 8.49 -17.51
CA GLU A 28 14.72 9.82 -17.10
C GLU A 28 15.81 9.73 -16.03
N TYR A 29 15.75 8.69 -15.20
CA TYR A 29 16.74 8.40 -14.14
C TYR A 29 16.72 6.91 -13.81
N GLN A 30 17.78 6.44 -13.15
CA GLN A 30 17.93 5.05 -12.77
C GLN A 30 17.65 4.86 -11.29
N THR A 31 17.09 3.69 -10.93
CA THR A 31 16.82 3.24 -9.56
C THR A 31 17.51 1.90 -9.31
N PRO A 32 18.88 1.89 -9.27
CA PRO A 32 19.66 0.65 -9.37
C PRO A 32 19.41 -0.32 -8.21
N ASN A 33 19.05 0.15 -7.02
CA ASN A 33 18.80 -0.72 -5.87
C ASN A 33 17.44 -1.44 -5.98
N VAL A 34 16.41 -0.73 -6.47
CA VAL A 34 15.10 -1.33 -6.79
C VAL A 34 15.23 -2.27 -7.99
N ASP A 35 16.03 -1.90 -9.00
CA ASP A 35 16.31 -2.76 -10.16
C ASP A 35 17.01 -4.06 -9.74
N ALA A 36 17.97 -4.01 -8.80
CA ALA A 36 18.63 -5.20 -8.26
C ALA A 36 17.65 -6.14 -7.56
N LEU A 37 16.68 -5.61 -6.81
CA LEU A 37 15.61 -6.45 -6.25
C LEU A 37 14.75 -7.10 -7.34
N ALA A 38 14.42 -6.36 -8.40
CA ALA A 38 13.63 -6.86 -9.52
C ALA A 38 14.37 -7.95 -10.30
N GLU A 39 15.66 -7.76 -10.54
CA GLU A 39 16.54 -8.73 -11.19
C GLU A 39 16.75 -10.00 -10.34
N GLY A 40 16.90 -9.83 -9.01
CA GLY A 40 17.09 -10.92 -8.06
C GLY A 40 15.81 -11.69 -7.68
N GLY A 41 14.65 -11.33 -8.21
CA GLY A 41 13.37 -11.89 -7.80
C GLY A 41 12.32 -11.97 -8.89
N VAL A 42 11.12 -11.56 -8.53
CA VAL A 42 9.94 -11.47 -9.41
C VAL A 42 9.34 -10.08 -9.27
N PHE A 43 9.11 -9.38 -10.38
CA PHE A 43 8.33 -8.14 -10.36
C PHE A 43 7.11 -8.22 -11.29
N PHE A 44 5.99 -7.70 -10.79
CA PHE A 44 4.70 -7.84 -11.42
C PHE A 44 4.39 -6.61 -12.30
N ASN A 45 4.17 -6.84 -13.60
CA ASN A 45 3.73 -5.79 -14.51
C ASN A 45 2.31 -5.30 -14.19
N MET A 46 1.52 -6.13 -13.50
CA MET A 46 0.15 -5.83 -13.11
C MET A 46 -0.11 -6.24 -11.66
N ALA A 47 0.21 -5.33 -10.75
CA ALA A 47 -0.10 -5.44 -9.33
C ALA A 47 -1.07 -4.32 -8.93
N TRP A 48 -2.15 -4.69 -8.23
CA TRP A 48 -3.14 -3.75 -7.76
C TRP A 48 -3.20 -3.68 -6.23
N ALA A 49 -3.09 -2.45 -5.74
CA ALA A 49 -3.51 -2.05 -4.40
C ALA A 49 -4.95 -1.49 -4.47
N THR A 50 -5.21 -0.40 -3.77
CA THR A 50 -6.38 0.45 -4.01
C THR A 50 -5.92 1.85 -4.44
N PRO A 51 -6.80 2.70 -4.98
CA PRO A 51 -6.42 4.07 -5.35
C PRO A 51 -6.10 5.01 -4.18
N MET A 52 -6.11 4.53 -2.93
CA MET A 52 -5.86 5.35 -1.72
C MET A 52 -5.09 4.61 -0.64
N CYS A 53 -4.38 5.38 0.19
CA CYS A 53 -3.47 4.87 1.23
C CYS A 53 -4.15 3.95 2.25
N SER A 54 -5.19 4.43 2.97
CA SER A 54 -5.80 3.68 4.09
C SER A 54 -6.43 2.37 3.65
N PRO A 55 -7.26 2.32 2.60
CA PRO A 55 -7.82 1.06 2.13
C PRO A 55 -6.75 0.10 1.60
N SER A 56 -5.70 0.58 0.92
CA SER A 56 -4.59 -0.28 0.49
C SER A 56 -3.86 -0.93 1.67
N ARG A 57 -3.59 -0.13 2.69
CA ARG A 57 -2.88 -0.61 3.89
C ARG A 57 -3.74 -1.56 4.71
N ALA A 58 -5.05 -1.31 4.79
CA ALA A 58 -5.99 -2.24 5.41
C ALA A 58 -6.06 -3.57 4.64
N LEU A 59 -6.19 -3.51 3.31
CA LEU A 59 -6.23 -4.68 2.44
C LEU A 59 -4.95 -5.53 2.57
N LEU A 60 -3.78 -4.89 2.53
CA LEU A 60 -2.48 -5.56 2.69
C LEU A 60 -2.35 -6.24 4.06
N THR A 61 -2.71 -5.53 5.14
CA THR A 61 -2.47 -6.03 6.50
C THR A 61 -3.47 -7.08 6.95
N THR A 62 -4.70 -7.03 6.46
CA THR A 62 -5.79 -7.95 6.86
C THR A 62 -6.06 -9.05 5.84
N GLY A 63 -5.63 -8.89 4.59
CA GLY A 63 -5.97 -9.78 3.48
C GLY A 63 -7.47 -9.81 3.16
N ARG A 64 -8.23 -8.75 3.54
CA ARG A 64 -9.69 -8.69 3.45
C ARG A 64 -10.20 -7.44 2.77
N TYR A 65 -11.22 -7.60 1.95
CA TYR A 65 -11.88 -6.50 1.25
C TYR A 65 -12.69 -5.58 2.18
N PRO A 66 -13.04 -4.36 1.73
CA PRO A 66 -13.76 -3.39 2.54
C PRO A 66 -15.17 -3.82 2.92
N SER A 67 -15.80 -4.73 2.17
CA SER A 67 -17.06 -5.36 2.54
C SER A 67 -17.00 -6.09 3.90
N ARG A 68 -15.77 -6.48 4.33
CA ARG A 68 -15.51 -7.09 5.64
C ARG A 68 -14.90 -6.09 6.63
N THR A 69 -13.96 -5.25 6.18
CA THR A 69 -13.20 -4.36 7.07
C THR A 69 -13.86 -3.00 7.28
N GLY A 70 -14.79 -2.59 6.42
CA GLY A 70 -15.40 -1.26 6.42
C GLY A 70 -14.45 -0.14 5.94
N VAL A 71 -13.23 -0.47 5.46
CA VAL A 71 -12.23 0.54 5.05
C VAL A 71 -12.37 0.86 3.56
N TRP A 72 -13.30 1.74 3.22
CA TRP A 72 -13.64 2.08 1.83
C TRP A 72 -12.79 3.21 1.23
N HIS A 73 -12.29 4.13 2.07
CA HIS A 73 -11.52 5.32 1.70
C HIS A 73 -10.72 5.86 2.91
N ASN A 74 -10.00 6.98 2.77
CA ASN A 74 -9.16 7.54 3.83
C ASN A 74 -9.93 8.22 4.97
N ASP A 75 -11.10 8.81 4.69
CA ASP A 75 -11.89 9.49 5.71
C ASP A 75 -12.92 8.56 6.35
N LEU A 76 -12.42 7.53 7.00
CA LEU A 76 -13.27 6.59 7.69
C LEU A 76 -13.64 7.12 9.06
N ARG A 77 -14.90 7.42 9.21
CA ARG A 77 -15.52 7.67 10.50
C ARG A 77 -16.40 6.48 10.93
N VAL A 78 -16.04 5.26 10.48
CA VAL A 78 -16.76 4.08 10.91
C VAL A 78 -16.71 4.04 12.43
N LYS A 79 -17.82 4.39 13.05
CA LYS A 79 -18.08 4.04 14.43
C LYS A 79 -18.32 2.53 14.44
N VAL A 80 -17.26 1.76 14.60
CA VAL A 80 -17.44 0.43 15.19
C VAL A 80 -18.01 0.71 16.57
N ALA A 81 -19.21 0.23 16.82
CA ALA A 81 -20.20 0.76 17.77
C ALA A 81 -19.71 1.15 19.18
N ASP A 82 -18.57 0.68 19.65
CA ASP A 82 -18.07 0.91 21.01
C ASP A 82 -16.61 1.41 21.11
N TYR A 83 -15.86 1.58 19.99
CA TYR A 83 -14.40 1.71 20.05
C TYR A 83 -13.79 2.90 19.33
N GLY A 84 -14.58 3.81 18.78
CA GLY A 84 -14.04 4.99 18.11
C GLY A 84 -13.46 4.69 16.71
N ARG A 85 -13.12 5.71 15.99
CA ARG A 85 -12.65 5.70 14.61
C ARG A 85 -11.43 4.78 14.40
N TRP A 86 -11.37 4.04 13.29
CA TRP A 86 -10.17 3.40 12.73
C TRP A 86 -9.79 2.02 13.26
N ASP A 87 -10.71 1.28 13.85
CA ASP A 87 -10.40 0.02 14.54
C ASP A 87 -10.67 -1.25 13.73
N TYR A 88 -10.37 -1.25 12.43
CA TYR A 88 -10.51 -2.48 11.67
C TYR A 88 -9.65 -3.63 12.23
N ALA A 89 -8.50 -3.33 12.84
CA ALA A 89 -7.68 -4.34 13.50
C ALA A 89 -8.35 -5.02 14.69
N MET A 90 -9.40 -4.45 15.30
CA MET A 90 -10.10 -5.11 16.41
C MET A 90 -10.97 -6.27 15.98
N GLY A 91 -11.61 -6.14 14.83
CA GLY A 91 -12.48 -7.19 14.27
C GLY A 91 -11.74 -8.17 13.37
N HIS A 92 -10.47 -7.92 13.05
CA HIS A 92 -9.72 -8.66 12.06
C HIS A 92 -8.31 -9.01 12.54
N LEU A 93 -7.81 -10.17 12.10
CA LEU A 93 -6.40 -10.50 12.27
C LEU A 93 -5.57 -9.66 11.30
N THR A 94 -4.43 -9.20 11.76
CA THR A 94 -3.39 -8.64 10.91
C THR A 94 -2.30 -9.66 10.68
N PHE A 95 -1.56 -9.57 9.57
CA PHE A 95 -0.41 -10.45 9.37
C PHE A 95 0.62 -10.31 10.49
N ALA A 96 0.84 -9.09 11.02
CA ALA A 96 1.78 -8.87 12.10
C ALA A 96 1.38 -9.59 13.38
N ARG A 97 0.10 -9.55 13.74
CA ARG A 97 -0.42 -10.29 14.89
C ARG A 97 -0.25 -11.79 14.74
N VAL A 98 -0.59 -12.34 13.57
CA VAL A 98 -0.49 -13.78 13.31
C VAL A 98 0.97 -14.24 13.30
N LEU A 99 1.87 -13.46 12.69
CA LEU A 99 3.30 -13.76 12.71
C LEU A 99 3.88 -13.67 14.12
N LYS A 100 3.52 -12.65 14.91
CA LYS A 100 3.92 -12.51 16.32
C LYS A 100 3.47 -13.70 17.15
N GLU A 101 2.19 -14.09 17.07
CA GLU A 101 1.65 -15.27 17.74
C GLU A 101 2.34 -16.55 17.26
N GLY A 102 2.83 -16.57 16.02
CA GLY A 102 3.66 -17.63 15.43
C GLY A 102 5.15 -17.58 15.85
N GLY A 103 5.55 -16.65 16.72
CA GLY A 103 6.92 -16.54 17.25
C GLY A 103 7.87 -15.72 16.38
N TYR A 104 7.39 -14.80 15.55
CA TYR A 104 8.20 -13.81 14.87
C TYR A 104 8.41 -12.58 15.76
N LYS A 105 9.61 -12.00 15.72
CA LYS A 105 9.84 -10.63 16.20
C LYS A 105 9.23 -9.67 15.20
N THR A 106 8.52 -8.64 15.65
CA THR A 106 7.75 -7.77 14.75
C THR A 106 8.02 -6.30 15.01
N ALA A 107 8.41 -5.57 13.97
CA ALA A 107 8.62 -4.14 14.03
C ALA A 107 7.93 -3.41 12.88
N ILE A 108 7.49 -2.17 13.16
CA ILE A 108 6.98 -1.22 12.16
C ILE A 108 7.66 0.13 12.33
N THR A 109 8.02 0.78 11.22
CA THR A 109 8.60 2.12 11.24
C THR A 109 8.07 2.99 10.11
N GLY A 110 7.98 4.30 10.32
CA GLY A 110 7.58 5.26 9.29
C GLY A 110 6.16 5.80 9.45
N LYS A 111 5.35 5.71 8.40
CA LYS A 111 3.97 6.22 8.39
C LYS A 111 3.09 5.38 9.32
N GLN A 112 2.46 6.04 10.27
CA GLN A 112 1.44 5.36 11.04
C GLN A 112 0.32 4.91 10.11
N MET A 113 0.07 3.61 10.13
CA MET A 113 -1.01 3.00 9.39
C MET A 113 -2.36 3.56 9.84
N ALA A 114 -3.36 3.42 9.01
CA ALA A 114 -4.76 3.58 9.38
C ALA A 114 -5.20 2.57 10.48
N LEU A 115 -4.32 2.28 11.42
CA LEU A 115 -4.51 1.35 12.54
C LEU A 115 -5.31 1.97 13.69
N GLY A 116 -5.88 3.17 13.47
CA GLY A 116 -6.67 3.87 14.45
C GLY A 116 -5.87 4.51 15.58
N HIS A 117 -6.51 4.63 16.73
CA HIS A 117 -5.91 5.15 17.95
C HIS A 117 -5.14 4.10 18.76
N TYR A 118 -5.04 2.86 18.22
CA TYR A 118 -4.30 1.81 18.92
C TYR A 118 -2.81 1.98 18.75
N GLN A 119 -2.13 1.74 19.84
CA GLN A 119 -0.70 1.56 19.81
C GLN A 119 -0.38 0.33 18.95
N PRO A 120 0.63 0.40 18.07
CA PRO A 120 1.01 -0.73 17.20
C PRO A 120 1.35 -2.02 17.94
N ASP A 121 1.82 -1.92 19.17
CA ASP A 121 2.12 -3.02 20.08
C ASP A 121 0.89 -3.66 20.74
N SER A 122 -0.29 -3.08 20.51
CA SER A 122 -1.52 -3.65 21.05
C SER A 122 -1.70 -5.10 20.61
N LYS A 123 -2.39 -5.87 21.44
CA LYS A 123 -2.76 -7.26 21.12
C LYS A 123 -3.59 -7.43 19.85
N TYR A 124 -4.11 -6.33 19.31
CA TYR A 124 -4.91 -6.33 18.08
C TYR A 124 -4.07 -6.14 16.84
N VAL A 125 -3.03 -5.29 16.90
CA VAL A 125 -2.19 -4.93 15.74
C VAL A 125 -1.00 -5.88 15.58
N GLY A 126 -0.25 -6.13 16.65
CA GLY A 126 0.76 -7.20 16.71
C GLY A 126 2.20 -6.80 16.41
N PHE A 127 2.55 -5.52 16.33
CA PHE A 127 3.95 -5.11 16.29
C PHE A 127 4.49 -4.95 17.71
N GLU A 128 5.60 -5.63 18.03
CA GLU A 128 6.24 -5.58 19.36
C GLU A 128 7.02 -4.30 19.55
N GLU A 129 7.66 -3.82 18.48
CA GLU A 129 8.44 -2.59 18.48
C GLU A 129 7.92 -1.65 17.38
N TYR A 130 7.97 -0.35 17.64
CA TYR A 130 7.59 0.64 16.63
C TYR A 130 8.37 1.95 16.75
N TYR A 131 8.66 2.53 15.58
CA TYR A 131 9.34 3.82 15.44
C TYR A 131 8.56 4.64 14.40
N LEU A 132 7.62 5.46 14.86
CA LEU A 132 6.57 5.99 14.00
C LEU A 132 6.45 7.49 14.05
N HIS A 133 6.07 8.07 12.90
CA HIS A 133 5.57 9.42 12.84
C HIS A 133 4.32 9.61 13.72
N ILE A 134 4.30 10.69 14.49
CA ILE A 134 3.14 11.13 15.27
C ILE A 134 2.27 12.03 14.40
N ASN A 135 1.09 11.56 14.01
CA ASN A 135 0.13 12.36 13.26
C ASN A 135 -0.77 13.20 14.17
N GLU A 136 -1.55 14.10 13.57
CA GLU A 136 -2.50 15.01 14.24
C GLU A 136 -3.50 14.33 15.19
N ASN A 137 -3.76 13.02 14.98
CA ASN A 137 -4.70 12.24 15.78
C ASN A 137 -4.03 11.51 16.95
N ALA A 138 -2.70 11.46 16.97
CA ALA A 138 -1.97 10.94 18.10
C ALA A 138 -2.09 11.92 19.26
N LYS A 139 -2.60 11.46 20.40
CA LYS A 139 -2.52 12.25 21.63
C LYS A 139 -1.05 12.28 22.01
N LEU A 140 -0.43 13.46 21.86
CA LEU A 140 0.87 13.73 22.47
C LEU A 140 0.78 13.39 23.97
N PRO A 141 1.84 12.85 24.58
CA PRO A 141 1.90 12.70 26.02
C PRO A 141 1.48 14.02 26.67
N LYS A 142 0.61 13.98 27.69
CA LYS A 142 -0.03 15.17 28.29
C LYS A 142 0.95 16.19 28.87
N ASP A 143 2.19 15.78 29.03
CA ASP A 143 3.31 16.48 29.65
C ASP A 143 4.36 16.97 28.65
N LYS A 144 4.18 16.72 27.35
CA LYS A 144 5.11 17.20 26.31
C LYS A 144 4.36 17.97 25.23
N GLU A 145 4.77 19.21 25.01
CA GLU A 145 4.48 19.97 23.80
C GLU A 145 5.49 19.57 22.72
N PHE A 146 5.05 19.39 21.49
CA PHE A 146 5.94 19.17 20.35
C PHE A 146 6.49 20.54 19.91
N ASP A 147 7.78 20.75 20.10
CA ASP A 147 8.51 21.95 19.67
C ASP A 147 9.27 21.68 18.36
N GLY A 148 8.56 21.20 17.36
CA GLY A 148 9.13 20.86 16.05
C GLY A 148 8.48 21.63 14.91
N LEU A 149 8.86 21.29 13.68
CA LEU A 149 8.27 21.87 12.48
C LEU A 149 6.85 21.36 12.25
N PHE A 150 6.01 22.27 11.76
CA PHE A 150 4.67 21.94 11.27
C PHE A 150 4.64 22.10 9.74
N GLU A 151 4.07 21.13 9.05
CA GLU A 151 3.97 21.15 7.59
C GLU A 151 2.88 22.09 7.05
N GLY A 152 2.02 22.61 7.89
CA GLY A 152 0.82 23.35 7.50
C GLY A 152 -0.45 22.52 7.71
N ALA A 153 -1.56 22.97 7.18
CA ALA A 153 -2.85 22.30 7.30
C ALA A 153 -3.23 21.61 5.98
N TRP A 154 -3.93 20.49 6.06
CA TRP A 154 -4.54 19.88 4.89
C TRP A 154 -5.63 20.78 4.31
N ALA A 155 -5.88 20.66 3.01
CA ALA A 155 -6.88 21.45 2.30
C ALA A 155 -8.35 21.05 2.63
N PHE A 156 -8.63 20.65 3.87
CA PHE A 156 -9.97 20.29 4.34
C PHE A 156 -10.49 21.35 5.30
N PRO A 157 -11.79 21.67 5.29
CA PRO A 157 -12.39 22.59 6.23
C PRO A 157 -12.12 22.21 7.68
N GLY A 158 -11.54 23.12 8.47
CA GLY A 158 -11.22 22.90 9.89
C GLY A 158 -9.93 22.13 10.16
N SER A 159 -9.13 21.83 9.13
CA SER A 159 -7.81 21.25 9.27
C SER A 159 -6.85 22.18 10.00
N LYS A 160 -5.99 21.62 10.84
CA LYS A 160 -4.95 22.36 11.59
C LYS A 160 -3.59 21.98 11.03
N PRO A 161 -2.55 22.81 11.28
CA PRO A 161 -1.18 22.41 11.03
C PRO A 161 -0.86 21.07 11.68
N VAL A 162 -0.14 20.22 10.98
CA VAL A 162 0.27 18.89 11.44
C VAL A 162 1.76 18.85 11.67
N PRO A 163 2.26 18.07 12.64
CA PRO A 163 3.68 17.90 12.86
C PRO A 163 4.39 17.41 11.61
N SER A 164 5.61 17.89 11.37
CA SER A 164 6.40 17.51 10.21
C SER A 164 6.69 16.01 10.19
N ARG A 165 6.57 15.41 9.00
CA ARG A 165 6.84 14.00 8.72
C ARG A 165 8.24 13.74 8.19
N PHE A 166 9.00 14.79 7.87
CA PHE A 166 10.27 14.70 7.17
C PHE A 166 11.41 15.34 7.95
N TRP A 167 11.53 16.66 7.96
CA TRP A 167 12.56 17.40 8.68
C TRP A 167 12.05 17.84 10.05
N HIS A 168 12.93 17.80 11.07
CA HIS A 168 12.55 18.02 12.47
C HIS A 168 11.23 17.31 12.81
N PRO A 169 11.21 15.99 12.69
CA PRO A 169 9.96 15.24 12.66
C PRO A 169 9.44 14.94 14.06
N ALA A 170 8.12 14.85 14.19
CA ALA A 170 7.49 14.28 15.38
C ALA A 170 7.53 12.75 15.31
N VAL A 171 8.39 12.13 16.08
CA VAL A 171 8.61 10.68 16.07
C VAL A 171 8.48 10.09 17.47
N THR A 172 7.88 8.92 17.55
CA THR A 172 7.81 8.11 18.76
C THR A 172 8.50 6.76 18.58
N HIS A 173 9.26 6.35 19.59
CA HIS A 173 9.81 5.01 19.69
C HIS A 173 9.15 4.30 20.87
N ASN A 174 8.35 3.27 20.60
CA ASN A 174 7.61 2.50 21.61
C ASN A 174 6.83 3.39 22.61
N GLY A 175 6.16 4.43 22.10
CA GLY A 175 5.36 5.37 22.88
C GLY A 175 6.15 6.50 23.56
N VAL A 176 7.47 6.49 23.44
CA VAL A 176 8.31 7.59 23.92
C VAL A 176 8.59 8.56 22.78
N MET A 177 8.21 9.82 22.97
CA MET A 177 8.51 10.86 22.00
C MET A 177 10.01 11.16 21.99
N LEU A 178 10.60 11.25 20.82
CA LEU A 178 12.01 11.57 20.66
C LEU A 178 12.22 13.07 20.55
N ASP A 179 13.32 13.55 21.13
CA ASP A 179 13.82 14.88 20.86
C ASP A 179 14.52 14.87 19.50
N THR A 180 14.05 15.71 18.58
CA THR A 180 14.59 15.84 17.22
C THR A 180 14.97 17.29 16.97
N ASP A 181 15.78 17.54 15.94
CA ASP A 181 16.16 18.88 15.53
C ASP A 181 16.02 19.10 14.01
N GLU A 182 16.34 20.30 13.53
CA GLU A 182 16.20 20.70 12.13
C GLU A 182 17.09 19.90 11.16
N GLN A 183 18.08 19.15 11.65
CA GLN A 183 18.96 18.30 10.84
C GLN A 183 18.45 16.86 10.77
N ASP A 184 17.54 16.49 11.66
CA ASP A 184 16.95 15.16 11.66
C ASP A 184 15.99 14.98 10.48
N PHE A 185 16.25 13.94 9.70
CA PHE A 185 15.43 13.56 8.57
C PHE A 185 14.77 12.21 8.84
N ALA A 186 13.46 12.20 9.06
CA ALA A 186 12.72 11.02 9.50
C ALA A 186 12.95 9.76 8.64
N PRO A 187 12.99 9.81 7.29
CA PRO A 187 13.25 8.63 6.49
C PRO A 187 14.60 7.94 6.77
N ASP A 188 15.65 8.72 7.10
CA ASP A 188 16.93 8.15 7.53
C ASP A 188 16.81 7.51 8.91
N MET A 189 16.18 8.19 9.87
CA MET A 189 15.95 7.68 11.23
C MET A 189 15.18 6.35 11.20
N TYR A 190 14.16 6.24 10.34
CA TYR A 190 13.39 5.01 10.15
C TYR A 190 14.22 3.88 9.57
N THR A 191 15.09 4.20 8.59
CA THR A 191 15.98 3.22 7.97
C THR A 191 17.01 2.70 8.97
N ASP A 192 17.64 3.60 9.74
CA ASP A 192 18.60 3.25 10.80
C ASP A 192 17.98 2.35 11.87
N TYR A 193 16.76 2.69 12.30
CA TYR A 193 16.02 1.89 13.26
C TYR A 193 15.76 0.47 12.75
N LEU A 194 15.38 0.29 11.48
CA LEU A 194 15.16 -1.06 10.94
C LEU A 194 16.44 -1.85 10.80
N ILE A 195 17.54 -1.21 10.42
CA ILE A 195 18.85 -1.87 10.36
C ILE A 195 19.25 -2.37 11.76
N ASP A 196 19.09 -1.55 12.79
CA ASP A 196 19.30 -1.96 14.17
C ASP A 196 18.38 -3.12 14.60
N PHE A 197 17.08 -3.01 14.30
CA PHE A 197 16.12 -4.08 14.60
C PHE A 197 16.51 -5.41 13.95
N MET A 198 16.84 -5.41 12.65
CA MET A 198 17.28 -6.61 11.94
C MET A 198 18.57 -7.18 12.52
N SER A 199 19.53 -6.32 12.88
CA SER A 199 20.78 -6.72 13.51
C SER A 199 20.58 -7.41 14.87
N ARG A 200 19.71 -6.85 15.70
CA ARG A 200 19.39 -7.43 17.05
C ARG A 200 18.64 -8.76 16.96
N ASN A 201 17.91 -8.99 15.88
CA ASN A 201 17.03 -10.14 15.72
C ASN A 201 17.46 -11.11 14.60
N LYS A 202 18.70 -11.01 14.07
CA LYS A 202 19.16 -11.80 12.92
C LYS A 202 19.12 -13.31 13.09
N ASP A 203 19.13 -13.79 14.33
CA ASP A 203 19.14 -15.22 14.70
C ASP A 203 17.72 -15.77 14.96
N GLU A 204 16.69 -14.92 14.92
CA GLU A 204 15.28 -15.26 15.10
C GLU A 204 14.47 -14.85 13.87
N PRO A 205 13.36 -15.53 13.54
CA PRO A 205 12.52 -15.05 12.43
C PRO A 205 11.87 -13.71 12.80
N PHE A 206 11.90 -12.76 11.86
CA PHE A 206 11.33 -11.44 12.08
C PHE A 206 10.44 -10.96 10.92
N LEU A 207 9.56 -10.03 11.25
CA LEU A 207 8.83 -9.17 10.33
C LEU A 207 9.26 -7.72 10.58
N ALA A 208 9.88 -7.10 9.59
CA ALA A 208 10.16 -5.67 9.54
C ALA A 208 9.26 -5.02 8.50
N TYR A 209 8.40 -4.07 8.90
CA TYR A 209 7.49 -3.38 7.99
C TYR A 209 7.80 -1.88 7.96
N PHE A 210 8.13 -1.39 6.78
CA PHE A 210 8.45 0.00 6.52
C PHE A 210 7.43 0.67 5.59
N PRO A 211 6.26 1.10 6.08
CA PRO A 211 5.42 2.05 5.37
C PRO A 211 6.09 3.43 5.38
N MET A 212 6.76 3.78 4.29
CA MET A 212 7.45 5.05 4.14
C MET A 212 6.46 6.23 4.13
N ASN A 213 6.93 7.42 4.49
CA ASN A 213 6.24 8.68 4.23
C ASN A 213 6.59 9.26 2.84
N LEU A 214 7.75 8.88 2.27
CA LEU A 214 8.12 9.24 0.90
C LEU A 214 7.30 8.41 -0.10
N VAL A 215 6.82 8.99 -1.18
CA VAL A 215 7.06 10.34 -1.71
C VAL A 215 5.85 11.27 -1.53
N HIS A 216 5.02 11.02 -0.52
CA HIS A 216 3.79 11.78 -0.26
C HIS A 216 4.08 13.29 -0.11
N ASP A 217 3.18 14.12 -0.59
CA ASP A 217 3.20 15.57 -0.41
C ASP A 217 3.08 15.97 1.08
N ILE A 218 3.59 17.15 1.40
CA ILE A 218 3.45 17.75 2.72
C ILE A 218 2.06 18.37 2.90
N ALA A 219 1.59 18.45 4.12
CA ALA A 219 0.39 19.21 4.44
C ALA A 219 0.61 20.68 4.11
N GLY A 220 -0.35 21.30 3.44
CA GLY A 220 -0.19 22.65 2.88
C GLY A 220 0.27 22.70 1.43
N GLY A 221 0.64 21.57 0.87
CA GLY A 221 0.96 21.36 -0.56
C GLY A 221 2.45 21.40 -0.88
N GLY A 222 2.80 20.75 -1.97
CA GLY A 222 4.18 20.59 -2.43
C GLY A 222 4.82 19.30 -1.94
N LEU A 223 5.99 18.99 -2.50
CA LEU A 223 6.78 17.83 -2.15
C LEU A 223 7.88 18.21 -1.15
N PRO A 224 8.25 17.30 -0.21
CA PRO A 224 9.33 17.55 0.73
C PRO A 224 10.67 17.65 0.00
N THR A 225 11.65 18.24 0.67
CA THR A 225 13.06 18.15 0.26
C THR A 225 13.70 16.92 0.90
N VAL A 226 14.81 16.46 0.33
CA VAL A 226 15.65 15.37 0.86
C VAL A 226 17.07 15.85 1.07
N PRO A 227 17.87 15.19 1.93
CA PRO A 227 19.28 15.51 2.10
C PRO A 227 20.03 15.44 0.77
N LYS A 228 20.86 16.45 0.48
CA LYS A 228 21.70 16.45 -0.70
C LYS A 228 22.98 15.66 -0.45
N GLU A 229 23.22 14.65 -1.26
CA GLU A 229 24.44 13.85 -1.14
C GLU A 229 25.72 14.68 -1.22
N GLY A 230 26.65 14.37 -0.34
CA GLY A 230 27.97 15.01 -0.30
C GLY A 230 28.00 16.46 0.21
N VAL A 231 26.87 17.02 0.63
CA VAL A 231 26.77 18.40 1.13
C VAL A 231 26.00 18.44 2.44
N THR A 232 26.73 18.39 3.56
CA THR A 232 26.13 18.48 4.89
C THR A 232 25.31 19.76 5.06
N GLY A 233 24.09 19.61 5.59
CA GLY A 233 23.19 20.74 5.85
C GLY A 233 22.57 21.38 4.60
N SER A 234 22.67 20.72 3.43
CA SER A 234 22.06 21.17 2.18
C SER A 234 21.00 20.17 1.71
N ASN A 235 19.88 20.71 1.24
CA ASN A 235 18.76 19.93 0.74
C ASN A 235 18.61 20.08 -0.76
N THR A 236 18.10 19.04 -1.41
CA THR A 236 17.63 19.09 -2.79
C THR A 236 16.17 18.68 -2.83
N GLY A 237 15.43 19.07 -3.84
CA GLY A 237 14.13 18.49 -4.04
C GLY A 237 12.97 19.43 -4.20
N GLY A 238 11.84 19.02 -3.63
CA GLY A 238 10.55 19.54 -4.03
C GLY A 238 10.10 18.98 -5.38
N ASN A 239 10.73 17.88 -5.85
CA ASN A 239 10.35 17.19 -7.09
C ASN A 239 10.39 15.65 -6.89
N LEU A 240 9.56 14.95 -7.67
CA LEU A 240 9.38 13.50 -7.55
C LEU A 240 10.66 12.70 -7.86
N LYS A 241 11.50 13.18 -8.77
CA LYS A 241 12.75 12.52 -9.13
C LYS A 241 13.69 12.40 -7.94
N ASP A 242 13.99 13.51 -7.26
CA ASP A 242 14.91 13.51 -6.12
C ASP A 242 14.38 12.67 -4.96
N LEU A 243 13.07 12.71 -4.73
CA LEU A 243 12.41 11.87 -3.71
C LEU A 243 12.55 10.39 -4.05
N ASN A 244 12.35 10.02 -5.31
CA ASN A 244 12.41 8.62 -5.73
C ASN A 244 13.84 8.07 -5.73
N LEU A 245 14.82 8.88 -6.11
CA LEU A 245 16.24 8.53 -5.95
C LEU A 245 16.61 8.32 -4.47
N TYR A 246 15.99 9.09 -3.58
CA TYR A 246 16.21 8.90 -2.14
C TYR A 246 15.54 7.63 -1.62
N VAL A 247 14.36 7.28 -2.13
CA VAL A 247 13.72 5.97 -1.87
C VAL A 247 14.65 4.84 -2.31
N ASP A 248 15.20 4.91 -3.52
CA ASP A 248 16.14 3.91 -4.04
C ASP A 248 17.38 3.75 -3.15
N LYS A 249 17.94 4.87 -2.66
CA LYS A 249 19.05 4.87 -1.69
C LYS A 249 18.67 4.14 -0.39
N MET A 250 17.48 4.38 0.16
CA MET A 250 17.04 3.69 1.38
C MET A 250 16.84 2.19 1.16
N VAL A 251 16.31 1.80 0.00
CA VAL A 251 16.25 0.39 -0.40
C VAL A 251 17.64 -0.22 -0.41
N GLY A 252 18.61 0.45 -1.03
CA GLY A 252 20.02 0.01 -1.06
C GLY A 252 20.62 -0.16 0.34
N ARG A 253 20.37 0.78 1.25
CA ARG A 253 20.84 0.66 2.65
C ARG A 253 20.27 -0.55 3.37
N LEU A 254 18.97 -0.82 3.20
CA LEU A 254 18.30 -1.96 3.83
C LEU A 254 18.77 -3.29 3.23
N THR A 255 18.90 -3.39 1.92
CA THR A 255 19.37 -4.63 1.26
C THR A 255 20.84 -4.92 1.57
N SER A 256 21.71 -3.90 1.55
CA SER A 256 23.12 -4.05 1.97
C SER A 256 23.23 -4.50 3.42
N ALA A 257 22.37 -4.02 4.32
CA ALA A 257 22.35 -4.46 5.70
C ALA A 257 21.98 -5.95 5.82
N LEU A 258 21.06 -6.47 4.98
CA LEU A 258 20.75 -7.91 4.95
C LEU A 258 21.98 -8.75 4.54
N ASP A 259 22.74 -8.26 3.56
CA ASP A 259 23.98 -8.92 3.10
C ASP A 259 25.07 -8.89 4.18
N ASP A 260 25.30 -7.73 4.79
CA ASP A 260 26.29 -7.56 5.88
C ASP A 260 25.98 -8.41 7.11
N LEU A 261 24.70 -8.63 7.38
CA LEU A 261 24.22 -9.50 8.47
C LEU A 261 24.21 -10.99 8.09
N GLY A 262 24.42 -11.33 6.83
CA GLY A 262 24.42 -12.70 6.31
C GLY A 262 23.03 -13.37 6.32
N ILE A 263 21.96 -12.58 6.17
CA ILE A 263 20.56 -13.07 6.24
C ILE A 263 19.78 -12.83 4.93
N SER A 264 20.38 -12.29 3.88
CA SER A 264 19.73 -12.00 2.59
C SER A 264 19.12 -13.25 1.95
N GLU A 265 19.81 -14.40 2.01
CA GLU A 265 19.35 -15.68 1.46
C GLU A 265 18.08 -16.24 2.12
N ASN A 266 17.73 -15.75 3.31
CA ASN A 266 16.56 -16.19 4.08
C ASN A 266 15.61 -15.04 4.45
N THR A 267 15.73 -13.89 3.81
CA THR A 267 14.84 -12.75 4.02
C THR A 267 14.04 -12.45 2.75
N ILE A 268 12.73 -12.63 2.83
CA ILE A 268 11.82 -12.25 1.74
C ILE A 268 11.62 -10.74 1.81
N VAL A 269 12.14 -10.03 0.81
CA VAL A 269 11.95 -8.59 0.64
C VAL A 269 10.77 -8.35 -0.29
N ILE A 270 9.77 -7.60 0.17
CA ILE A 270 8.65 -7.12 -0.64
C ILE A 270 8.79 -5.61 -0.78
N PHE A 271 8.91 -5.14 -2.02
CA PHE A 271 8.90 -3.72 -2.35
C PHE A 271 7.60 -3.37 -3.09
N ALA A 272 6.87 -2.37 -2.61
CA ALA A 272 5.60 -1.94 -3.20
C ALA A 272 5.33 -0.45 -2.98
N SER A 273 4.28 0.09 -3.63
CA SER A 273 3.66 1.36 -3.25
C SER A 273 2.22 1.12 -2.82
N ASP A 274 1.65 2.01 -2.02
CA ASP A 274 0.29 1.85 -1.53
C ASP A 274 -0.80 2.27 -2.52
N ASN A 275 -0.50 3.17 -3.45
CA ASN A 275 -1.37 3.61 -4.56
C ASN A 275 -0.57 4.34 -5.62
N GLY A 276 -1.25 4.71 -6.70
CA GLY A 276 -0.63 5.48 -7.76
C GLY A 276 -0.25 6.91 -7.34
N THR A 277 0.54 7.58 -8.18
CA THR A 277 1.15 8.89 -7.90
C THR A 277 0.10 9.97 -7.60
N SER A 278 0.33 10.74 -6.53
CA SER A 278 -0.47 11.90 -6.16
C SER A 278 -0.55 12.92 -7.29
N GLY A 279 -1.73 13.48 -7.51
CA GLY A 279 -1.98 14.44 -8.59
C GLY A 279 -2.05 13.85 -9.99
N ALA A 280 -1.73 12.56 -10.19
CA ALA A 280 -1.77 11.89 -11.49
C ALA A 280 -2.76 10.72 -11.54
N SER A 281 -2.67 9.78 -10.62
CA SER A 281 -3.46 8.54 -10.64
C SER A 281 -4.09 8.17 -9.29
N LYS A 282 -3.56 8.68 -8.19
CA LYS A 282 -4.18 8.53 -6.86
C LYS A 282 -5.64 8.98 -6.88
N MET A 283 -6.52 8.26 -6.17
CA MET A 283 -7.96 8.47 -6.09
C MET A 283 -8.74 8.19 -7.40
N HIS A 284 -8.09 7.71 -8.45
CA HIS A 284 -8.76 7.40 -9.71
C HIS A 284 -9.37 5.98 -9.68
N ALA A 285 -10.65 5.87 -10.01
CA ALA A 285 -11.32 4.56 -10.19
C ALA A 285 -10.99 3.94 -11.57
N THR A 286 -9.75 4.10 -12.02
CA THR A 286 -9.20 3.57 -13.28
C THR A 286 -7.99 2.72 -12.98
N GLU A 287 -7.53 1.88 -13.91
CA GLU A 287 -6.40 0.97 -13.70
C GLU A 287 -5.15 1.65 -13.12
N GLU A 288 -4.90 2.89 -13.49
CA GLU A 288 -3.74 3.64 -13.02
C GLU A 288 -3.78 3.96 -11.51
N GLY A 289 -4.99 4.04 -10.93
CA GLY A 289 -5.17 4.35 -9.51
C GLY A 289 -4.60 3.30 -8.57
N PRO A 290 -5.03 2.03 -8.67
CA PRO A 290 -4.55 0.95 -7.84
C PRO A 290 -3.24 0.33 -8.33
N ARG A 291 -2.80 0.62 -9.56
CA ARG A 291 -1.61 0.01 -10.14
C ARG A 291 -0.33 0.52 -9.49
N VAL A 292 0.40 -0.38 -8.87
CA VAL A 292 1.60 -0.10 -8.07
C VAL A 292 2.78 -0.96 -8.50
N PRO A 293 4.04 -0.53 -8.26
CA PRO A 293 5.17 -1.44 -8.32
C PRO A 293 4.99 -2.52 -7.26
N PHE A 294 5.33 -3.76 -7.60
CA PHE A 294 5.34 -4.89 -6.66
C PHE A 294 6.44 -5.86 -7.05
N ILE A 295 7.42 -6.01 -6.16
CA ILE A 295 8.61 -6.84 -6.33
C ILE A 295 8.73 -7.75 -5.12
N VAL A 296 9.05 -9.02 -5.35
CA VAL A 296 9.36 -9.99 -4.28
C VAL A 296 10.71 -10.62 -4.58
N SER A 297 11.66 -10.48 -3.67
CA SER A 297 13.01 -11.02 -3.82
C SER A 297 13.46 -11.75 -2.56
N CYS A 298 14.11 -12.89 -2.73
CA CYS A 298 14.82 -13.63 -1.71
C CYS A 298 15.73 -14.64 -2.43
N PRO A 299 17.04 -14.39 -2.56
CA PRO A 299 17.93 -15.21 -3.39
C PRO A 299 17.90 -16.69 -3.05
N GLY A 300 17.77 -17.07 -1.78
CA GLY A 300 17.75 -18.46 -1.34
C GLY A 300 16.41 -19.18 -1.46
N LEU A 301 15.30 -18.46 -1.75
CA LEU A 301 13.95 -19.03 -1.72
C LEU A 301 13.12 -18.76 -2.97
N ILE A 302 13.14 -17.52 -3.47
CA ILE A 302 12.29 -17.09 -4.58
C ILE A 302 12.95 -17.41 -5.91
N GLN A 303 12.20 -18.03 -6.81
CA GLN A 303 12.69 -18.26 -8.16
C GLN A 303 12.87 -16.93 -8.90
N GLN A 304 14.08 -16.62 -9.30
CA GLN A 304 14.38 -15.46 -10.13
C GLN A 304 13.69 -15.57 -11.49
N ARG A 305 12.65 -14.79 -11.71
CA ARG A 305 11.86 -14.75 -12.95
C ARG A 305 11.94 -13.42 -13.68
N GLY A 306 12.39 -12.34 -12.98
CA GLY A 306 12.31 -10.98 -13.48
C GLY A 306 10.85 -10.53 -13.67
N ALA A 307 10.53 -9.93 -14.82
CA ALA A 307 9.19 -9.44 -15.14
C ALA A 307 8.17 -10.57 -15.31
N THR A 308 7.00 -10.41 -14.68
CA THR A 308 5.86 -11.31 -14.89
C THR A 308 4.58 -10.55 -15.25
N ASN A 309 3.74 -11.17 -16.09
CA ASN A 309 2.39 -10.71 -16.40
C ASN A 309 1.31 -11.37 -15.54
N ALA A 310 1.69 -12.18 -14.55
CA ALA A 310 0.73 -12.69 -13.59
C ALA A 310 0.02 -11.54 -12.89
N LEU A 311 -1.27 -11.70 -12.64
CA LEU A 311 -2.07 -10.72 -11.93
C LEU A 311 -1.82 -10.87 -10.43
N MET A 312 -1.72 -9.75 -9.72
CA MET A 312 -1.51 -9.69 -8.27
C MET A 312 -2.35 -8.60 -7.64
N GLU A 313 -2.89 -8.81 -6.46
CA GLU A 313 -3.51 -7.77 -5.65
C GLU A 313 -3.10 -7.87 -4.17
N PHE A 314 -3.24 -6.76 -3.44
CA PHE A 314 -2.72 -6.65 -2.06
C PHE A 314 -3.33 -7.61 -1.05
N SER A 315 -4.54 -8.11 -1.29
CA SER A 315 -5.13 -9.15 -0.44
C SER A 315 -4.26 -10.42 -0.38
N ASP A 316 -3.41 -10.66 -1.41
CA ASP A 316 -2.58 -11.85 -1.54
C ASP A 316 -1.35 -11.85 -0.61
N VAL A 317 -0.97 -10.69 -0.08
CA VAL A 317 0.24 -10.57 0.75
C VAL A 317 0.09 -11.33 2.06
N PHE A 318 -0.98 -11.13 2.80
CA PHE A 318 -1.17 -11.81 4.08
C PHE A 318 -1.15 -13.35 3.96
N PRO A 319 -1.97 -13.99 3.10
CA PRO A 319 -1.91 -15.45 2.94
C PRO A 319 -0.53 -15.94 2.49
N THR A 320 0.21 -15.15 1.69
CA THR A 320 1.56 -15.50 1.26
C THR A 320 2.56 -15.51 2.42
N LEU A 321 2.54 -14.50 3.28
CA LEU A 321 3.43 -14.42 4.44
C LEU A 321 3.24 -15.60 5.40
N ILE A 322 1.99 -15.90 5.76
CA ILE A 322 1.71 -17.00 6.71
C ILE A 322 1.98 -18.38 6.11
N ASP A 323 1.81 -18.54 4.78
CA ASP A 323 2.14 -19.77 4.09
C ASP A 323 3.65 -20.01 4.06
N PHE A 324 4.48 -18.98 3.80
CA PHE A 324 5.93 -19.08 3.95
C PHE A 324 6.36 -19.34 5.39
N ALA A 325 5.70 -18.73 6.36
CA ALA A 325 5.94 -18.93 7.78
C ALA A 325 5.44 -20.28 8.30
N ASN A 326 4.69 -21.03 7.50
CA ASN A 326 4.02 -22.27 7.89
C ASN A 326 3.12 -22.10 9.12
N ILE A 327 2.31 -21.04 9.12
CA ILE A 327 1.34 -20.70 10.19
C ILE A 327 -0.07 -20.88 9.64
N SER A 328 -0.93 -21.54 10.43
CA SER A 328 -2.33 -21.73 10.08
C SER A 328 -3.21 -20.70 10.79
N LEU A 329 -4.20 -20.21 10.08
CA LEU A 329 -5.27 -19.38 10.64
C LEU A 329 -6.31 -20.24 11.39
N PRO A 330 -7.11 -19.63 12.29
CA PRO A 330 -8.31 -20.28 12.81
C PRO A 330 -9.21 -20.78 11.67
N LYS A 331 -9.85 -21.96 11.84
CA LYS A 331 -10.62 -22.63 10.77
C LYS A 331 -11.73 -21.76 10.17
N ASP A 332 -12.32 -20.89 10.97
CA ASP A 332 -13.44 -20.04 10.54
C ASP A 332 -12.99 -18.64 10.11
N TYR A 333 -11.68 -18.41 9.98
CA TYR A 333 -11.14 -17.12 9.54
C TYR A 333 -10.77 -17.17 8.05
N GLU A 334 -11.60 -16.53 7.24
CA GLU A 334 -11.40 -16.46 5.79
C GLU A 334 -10.63 -15.21 5.39
N LEU A 335 -9.70 -15.37 4.46
CA LEU A 335 -9.04 -14.29 3.73
C LEU A 335 -9.68 -14.18 2.34
N ASP A 336 -9.66 -12.98 1.76
CA ASP A 336 -10.11 -12.77 0.38
C ASP A 336 -8.96 -12.98 -0.62
N GLY A 337 -7.71 -12.88 -0.14
CA GLY A 337 -6.49 -13.09 -0.93
C GLY A 337 -6.09 -14.55 -1.09
N ILE A 338 -5.21 -14.78 -2.04
CA ILE A 338 -4.66 -16.11 -2.42
C ILE A 338 -3.13 -16.09 -2.21
N SER A 339 -2.58 -17.16 -1.62
CA SER A 339 -1.11 -17.26 -1.47
C SER A 339 -0.40 -17.34 -2.82
N MET A 340 0.61 -16.50 -3.00
CA MET A 340 1.50 -16.51 -4.16
C MET A 340 2.66 -17.51 -4.00
N LYS A 341 2.77 -18.24 -2.88
CA LYS A 341 3.96 -19.03 -2.54
C LYS A 341 4.37 -20.02 -3.63
N SER A 342 3.46 -20.86 -4.12
CA SER A 342 3.78 -21.83 -5.17
C SER A 342 4.25 -21.15 -6.47
N PHE A 343 3.66 -20.00 -6.81
CA PHE A 343 4.10 -19.19 -7.93
C PHE A 343 5.52 -18.64 -7.71
N LEU A 344 5.79 -18.06 -6.55
CA LEU A 344 7.09 -17.49 -6.20
C LEU A 344 8.20 -18.54 -6.10
N LEU A 345 7.87 -19.76 -5.69
CA LEU A 345 8.80 -20.90 -5.68
C LEU A 345 9.01 -21.53 -7.06
N GLY A 346 8.28 -21.11 -8.09
CA GLY A 346 8.38 -21.68 -9.42
C GLY A 346 7.64 -23.00 -9.61
N GLU A 347 6.79 -23.38 -8.68
CA GLU A 347 5.97 -24.59 -8.72
C GLU A 347 4.71 -24.41 -9.58
N SER A 348 4.34 -23.16 -9.86
CA SER A 348 3.19 -22.78 -10.70
C SER A 348 3.53 -21.56 -11.55
N ASP A 349 2.97 -21.52 -12.78
CA ASP A 349 3.11 -20.35 -13.67
C ASP A 349 1.99 -19.33 -13.48
N LYS A 350 0.93 -19.70 -12.77
CA LYS A 350 -0.22 -18.83 -12.48
C LYS A 350 -0.85 -19.24 -11.16
N TYR A 351 -1.36 -18.24 -10.42
CA TYR A 351 -2.08 -18.49 -9.17
C TYR A 351 -3.43 -17.74 -9.09
N ARG A 352 -3.64 -16.73 -9.96
CA ARG A 352 -4.83 -15.87 -9.94
C ARG A 352 -5.33 -15.58 -11.36
N GLU A 353 -6.66 -15.60 -11.55
CA GLU A 353 -7.30 -15.36 -12.85
C GLU A 353 -7.81 -13.92 -13.01
N SER A 354 -8.05 -13.23 -11.90
CA SER A 354 -8.58 -11.86 -11.87
C SER A 354 -8.10 -11.12 -10.65
N ILE A 355 -8.07 -9.79 -10.76
CA ILE A 355 -7.81 -8.86 -9.65
C ILE A 355 -8.93 -7.83 -9.58
N VAL A 356 -9.25 -7.40 -8.35
CA VAL A 356 -10.27 -6.38 -8.10
C VAL A 356 -9.68 -5.24 -7.28
N SER A 357 -10.23 -4.05 -7.48
CA SER A 357 -9.92 -2.89 -6.66
C SER A 357 -11.13 -2.00 -6.49
N TYR A 358 -11.01 -1.04 -5.57
CA TYR A 358 -12.13 -0.21 -5.16
C TYR A 358 -11.65 1.13 -4.62
N ILE A 359 -12.54 2.10 -4.69
CA ILE A 359 -12.44 3.35 -3.94
C ILE A 359 -13.85 3.84 -3.66
N ALA A 360 -14.19 4.05 -2.38
CA ALA A 360 -15.56 4.37 -1.95
C ALA A 360 -16.59 3.42 -2.63
N THR A 361 -17.52 3.97 -3.40
CA THR A 361 -18.52 3.18 -4.14
C THR A 361 -18.02 2.62 -5.47
N ALA A 362 -16.92 3.14 -6.01
CA ALA A 362 -16.41 2.70 -7.29
C ALA A 362 -15.69 1.34 -7.21
N ARG A 363 -15.83 0.54 -8.26
CA ARG A 363 -15.24 -0.79 -8.41
C ARG A 363 -14.53 -0.92 -9.75
N MET A 364 -13.53 -1.75 -9.76
CA MET A 364 -12.84 -2.18 -10.97
C MET A 364 -12.39 -3.62 -10.86
N VAL A 365 -12.35 -4.30 -11.99
CA VAL A 365 -11.94 -5.70 -12.11
C VAL A 365 -11.17 -5.90 -13.40
N ARG A 366 -10.15 -6.73 -13.33
CA ARG A 366 -9.31 -7.08 -14.47
C ARG A 366 -9.08 -8.58 -14.52
N THR A 367 -9.09 -9.10 -15.74
CA THR A 367 -8.55 -10.40 -16.13
C THR A 367 -7.42 -10.18 -17.16
N ASP A 368 -6.77 -11.24 -17.63
CA ASP A 368 -5.77 -11.11 -18.71
C ASP A 368 -6.33 -10.42 -19.96
N ASN A 369 -7.59 -10.68 -20.28
CA ASN A 369 -8.20 -10.23 -21.53
C ASN A 369 -9.12 -9.02 -21.42
N TRP A 370 -9.60 -8.71 -20.21
CA TRP A 370 -10.63 -7.70 -20.01
C TRP A 370 -10.35 -6.82 -18.79
N LEU A 371 -10.69 -5.55 -18.94
CA LEU A 371 -10.74 -4.58 -17.84
C LEU A 371 -12.12 -3.93 -17.81
N LEU A 372 -12.76 -3.95 -16.65
CA LEU A 372 -13.94 -3.13 -16.35
C LEU A 372 -13.58 -2.17 -15.23
N GLU A 373 -13.58 -0.88 -15.51
CA GLU A 373 -13.20 0.17 -14.55
C GLU A 373 -14.29 1.22 -14.37
N ALA A 374 -14.19 2.01 -13.29
CA ALA A 374 -15.11 3.10 -12.96
C ALA A 374 -16.59 2.67 -12.89
N VAL A 375 -16.86 1.44 -12.44
CA VAL A 375 -18.23 1.00 -12.14
C VAL A 375 -18.63 1.64 -10.83
N ASP A 376 -19.53 2.63 -10.90
CA ASP A 376 -19.97 3.36 -9.72
C ASP A 376 -21.49 3.60 -9.78
N PRO A 377 -22.27 3.00 -8.86
CA PRO A 377 -23.71 3.12 -8.87
C PRO A 377 -24.24 4.48 -8.38
N ILE A 378 -23.38 5.31 -7.76
CA ILE A 378 -23.77 6.58 -7.11
C ILE A 378 -23.26 7.77 -7.86
N TYR A 379 -21.94 7.86 -8.07
CA TYR A 379 -21.26 9.05 -8.60
C TYR A 379 -20.80 8.89 -10.05
N GLY A 380 -20.83 7.68 -10.59
CA GLY A 380 -20.30 7.38 -11.89
C GLY A 380 -21.29 6.62 -12.78
N SER A 381 -20.75 5.93 -13.75
CA SER A 381 -21.51 5.06 -14.63
C SER A 381 -21.76 3.70 -13.99
N LYS A 382 -23.03 3.31 -13.83
CA LYS A 382 -23.40 1.92 -13.47
C LYS A 382 -22.80 0.91 -14.43
N ASN A 383 -22.47 1.37 -15.62
CA ASN A 383 -21.90 0.56 -16.67
C ASN A 383 -20.37 0.50 -16.65
N GLY A 384 -19.69 1.46 -16.05
CA GLY A 384 -18.23 1.57 -16.11
C GLY A 384 -17.70 1.68 -17.56
N ARG A 385 -16.40 1.50 -17.70
CA ARG A 385 -15.73 1.43 -18.99
C ARG A 385 -15.17 0.03 -19.21
N LEU A 386 -15.57 -0.62 -20.28
CA LEU A 386 -15.12 -1.96 -20.64
C LEU A 386 -14.02 -1.89 -21.70
N TYR A 387 -12.87 -2.48 -21.43
CA TYR A 387 -11.76 -2.58 -22.37
C TYR A 387 -11.43 -4.05 -22.65
N ARG A 388 -11.02 -4.31 -23.88
CA ARG A 388 -10.38 -5.54 -24.29
C ARG A 388 -8.87 -5.36 -24.22
N CYS A 389 -8.19 -6.14 -23.37
CA CYS A 389 -6.76 -6.03 -23.09
C CYS A 389 -5.91 -7.03 -23.89
N ASN A 390 -6.46 -8.20 -24.25
CA ASN A 390 -5.77 -9.26 -25.03
C ASN A 390 -4.40 -9.65 -24.44
N GLY A 391 -4.28 -9.73 -23.12
CA GLY A 391 -3.03 -10.05 -22.44
C GLY A 391 -2.02 -8.89 -22.34
N SER A 392 -2.29 -7.72 -22.94
CA SER A 392 -1.41 -6.57 -22.76
C SER A 392 -1.51 -5.99 -21.35
N MET A 393 -0.37 -5.55 -20.82
CA MET A 393 -0.25 -4.84 -19.53
C MET A 393 -0.12 -3.33 -19.72
N THR A 394 -0.34 -2.83 -20.93
CA THR A 394 -0.15 -1.43 -21.28
C THR A 394 -1.46 -0.84 -21.84
N LYS A 395 -2.05 0.10 -21.12
CA LYS A 395 -3.39 0.65 -21.44
C LYS A 395 -3.52 1.26 -22.83
N LYS A 396 -2.44 1.81 -23.40
CA LYS A 396 -2.44 2.30 -24.79
C LYS A 396 -2.77 1.24 -25.83
N ASP A 397 -2.59 -0.04 -25.50
CA ASP A 397 -2.88 -1.18 -26.39
C ASP A 397 -4.30 -1.72 -26.18
N TYR A 398 -5.05 -1.21 -25.21
CA TYR A 398 -6.40 -1.66 -24.93
C TYR A 398 -7.38 -1.07 -25.93
N THR A 399 -8.41 -1.84 -26.22
CA THR A 399 -9.53 -1.38 -27.07
C THR A 399 -10.74 -1.09 -26.21
N LEU A 400 -11.16 0.18 -26.14
CA LEU A 400 -12.41 0.57 -25.48
C LEU A 400 -13.59 -0.01 -26.26
N ILE A 401 -14.48 -0.69 -25.55
CA ILE A 401 -15.70 -1.25 -26.14
C ILE A 401 -16.80 -0.19 -26.08
N THR A 402 -17.16 0.32 -27.24
CA THR A 402 -18.25 1.30 -27.42
C THR A 402 -19.58 0.65 -27.82
N ASN A 403 -19.52 -0.55 -28.46
CA ASN A 403 -20.71 -1.33 -28.80
C ASN A 403 -21.05 -2.34 -27.72
N PHE A 404 -21.82 -1.95 -26.74
CA PHE A 404 -22.28 -2.81 -25.65
C PHE A 404 -23.35 -3.84 -26.05
N SER A 405 -23.89 -3.77 -27.26
CA SER A 405 -24.87 -4.75 -27.78
C SER A 405 -24.23 -5.97 -28.41
N SER A 406 -22.91 -6.00 -28.57
CA SER A 406 -22.22 -7.17 -29.10
C SER A 406 -22.31 -8.35 -28.13
N PRO A 407 -22.57 -9.59 -28.59
CA PRO A 407 -22.64 -10.76 -27.71
C PRO A 407 -21.38 -10.96 -26.87
N VAL A 408 -20.21 -10.62 -27.43
CA VAL A 408 -18.91 -10.73 -26.76
C VAL A 408 -18.81 -9.72 -25.60
N ALA A 409 -19.23 -8.48 -25.83
CA ALA A 409 -19.22 -7.43 -24.78
C ALA A 409 -20.21 -7.76 -23.67
N ILE A 410 -21.41 -8.23 -24.00
CA ILE A 410 -22.42 -8.66 -23.02
C ILE A 410 -21.88 -9.78 -22.13
N LYS A 411 -21.30 -10.81 -22.75
CA LYS A 411 -20.73 -11.95 -22.01
C LYS A 411 -19.59 -11.51 -21.10
N ALA A 412 -18.59 -10.81 -21.64
CA ALA A 412 -17.43 -10.35 -20.88
C ALA A 412 -17.86 -9.46 -19.69
N ARG A 413 -18.79 -8.54 -19.92
CA ARG A 413 -19.30 -7.68 -18.86
C ARG A 413 -20.00 -8.46 -17.76
N LYS A 414 -20.84 -9.43 -18.12
CA LYS A 414 -21.52 -10.28 -17.15
C LYS A 414 -20.51 -11.01 -16.26
N GLU A 415 -19.52 -11.67 -16.88
CA GLU A 415 -18.46 -12.39 -16.18
C GLU A 415 -17.65 -11.49 -15.24
N LEU A 416 -17.31 -10.27 -15.70
CA LEU A 416 -16.58 -9.31 -14.86
C LEU A 416 -17.41 -8.78 -13.69
N LEU A 417 -18.71 -8.55 -13.86
CA LEU A 417 -19.59 -8.15 -12.77
C LEU A 417 -19.78 -9.28 -11.75
N GLU A 418 -19.82 -10.54 -12.20
CA GLU A 418 -19.85 -11.71 -11.30
C GLU A 418 -18.56 -11.80 -10.47
N LEU A 419 -17.39 -11.47 -11.04
CA LEU A 419 -16.14 -11.41 -10.31
C LEU A 419 -16.12 -10.30 -9.24
N LEU A 420 -16.87 -9.22 -9.43
CA LEU A 420 -16.99 -8.15 -8.43
C LEU A 420 -17.85 -8.54 -7.22
N GLU A 421 -18.59 -9.65 -7.27
CA GLU A 421 -19.39 -10.13 -6.14
C GLU A 421 -18.53 -10.54 -4.92
N CYS A 422 -17.25 -10.87 -5.14
CA CYS A 422 -16.30 -11.12 -4.03
C CYS A 422 -16.02 -9.85 -3.20
N ASN A 423 -16.16 -8.68 -3.81
CA ASN A 423 -16.04 -7.38 -3.16
C ASN A 423 -17.29 -6.54 -3.47
N PRO A 424 -18.44 -6.85 -2.87
CA PRO A 424 -19.72 -6.23 -3.17
C PRO A 424 -19.70 -4.71 -2.90
N PHE A 425 -20.60 -4.01 -3.56
CA PHE A 425 -20.83 -2.60 -3.28
C PHE A 425 -21.30 -2.42 -1.84
N PRO A 426 -20.99 -1.27 -1.19
CA PRO A 426 -21.50 -0.98 0.14
C PRO A 426 -23.03 -1.00 0.14
N ASP A 427 -23.64 -1.58 1.18
CA ASP A 427 -25.09 -1.55 1.34
C ASP A 427 -25.53 -0.16 1.76
N LEU A 428 -26.02 0.61 0.81
CA LEU A 428 -26.50 1.98 1.04
C LEU A 428 -27.89 2.03 1.69
N ASN A 429 -28.55 0.89 1.90
CA ASN A 429 -29.76 0.84 2.71
C ASN A 429 -29.39 0.83 4.21
N ASP A 430 -28.18 0.40 4.56
CA ASP A 430 -27.63 0.60 5.90
C ASP A 430 -27.34 2.10 6.11
N PRO A 431 -28.04 2.77 7.05
CA PRO A 431 -27.86 4.20 7.29
C PRO A 431 -26.43 4.56 7.74
N VAL A 432 -25.74 3.65 8.43
CA VAL A 432 -24.34 3.85 8.87
C VAL A 432 -23.41 3.82 7.68
N VAL A 433 -23.50 2.78 6.86
CA VAL A 433 -22.71 2.64 5.63
C VAL A 433 -22.99 3.81 4.68
N ARG A 434 -24.26 4.17 4.51
CA ARG A 434 -24.66 5.30 3.66
C ARG A 434 -24.08 6.63 4.15
N GLU A 435 -24.14 6.93 5.45
CA GLU A 435 -23.57 8.15 6.02
C GLU A 435 -22.04 8.20 5.77
N GLU A 436 -21.36 7.08 5.95
CA GLU A 436 -19.91 6.98 5.76
C GLU A 436 -19.50 7.18 4.30
N VAL A 437 -20.20 6.55 3.38
CA VAL A 437 -19.92 6.65 1.93
C VAL A 437 -20.29 8.04 1.38
N ILE A 438 -21.42 8.63 1.82
CA ILE A 438 -21.94 9.91 1.33
C ILE A 438 -21.23 11.10 1.97
N ARG A 439 -20.67 10.97 3.17
CA ARG A 439 -19.81 12.02 3.75
C ARG A 439 -18.61 12.37 2.90
N TYR A 440 -18.23 11.50 2.00
CA TYR A 440 -17.23 11.76 0.97
C TYR A 440 -17.67 12.82 -0.05
N ASP A 441 -18.96 13.21 -0.03
CA ASP A 441 -19.55 14.25 -0.90
C ASP A 441 -18.93 15.64 -0.78
N SER A 442 -18.24 15.94 0.32
CA SER A 442 -17.59 17.24 0.55
C SER A 442 -16.14 17.30 0.07
N MET A 443 -15.60 16.22 -0.50
CA MET A 443 -14.19 16.06 -0.84
C MET A 443 -13.89 16.29 -2.32
N PRO A 444 -12.62 16.62 -2.69
CA PRO A 444 -12.15 16.72 -4.08
C PRO A 444 -12.52 15.52 -4.97
N TYR A 445 -12.75 14.37 -4.35
CA TYR A 445 -13.14 13.13 -5.02
C TYR A 445 -14.51 13.23 -5.75
N LYS A 446 -15.51 13.90 -5.16
CA LYS A 446 -16.79 14.13 -5.84
C LYS A 446 -16.57 14.92 -7.13
N HIS A 447 -15.84 16.01 -7.04
CA HIS A 447 -15.50 16.84 -8.20
C HIS A 447 -14.69 16.07 -9.25
N TYR A 448 -13.78 15.20 -8.79
CA TYR A 448 -13.02 14.32 -9.65
C TYR A 448 -13.92 13.29 -10.37
N LEU A 449 -14.80 12.61 -9.65
CA LEU A 449 -15.72 11.62 -10.23
C LEU A 449 -16.70 12.30 -11.19
N GLU A 450 -17.26 13.46 -10.82
CA GLU A 450 -18.15 14.25 -11.69
C GLU A 450 -17.45 14.67 -12.98
N LYS A 451 -16.21 15.12 -12.89
CA LYS A 451 -15.40 15.52 -14.06
C LYS A 451 -15.06 14.33 -14.98
N HIS A 452 -14.81 13.16 -14.41
CA HIS A 452 -14.43 11.96 -15.19
C HIS A 452 -15.61 11.08 -15.59
N SER A 453 -16.76 11.16 -14.92
CA SER A 453 -18.01 10.55 -15.37
C SER A 453 -18.54 11.24 -16.64
N GLN A 454 -18.43 12.58 -16.72
CA GLN A 454 -18.82 13.35 -17.91
C GLN A 454 -17.94 13.05 -19.13
N LEU A 455 -16.66 12.67 -18.94
CA LEU A 455 -15.80 12.23 -20.05
C LEU A 455 -16.25 10.88 -20.66
N GLY A 456 -16.94 10.05 -19.87
CA GLY A 456 -17.53 8.78 -20.32
C GLY A 456 -18.84 8.95 -21.08
N GLU A 457 -19.60 10.00 -20.80
CA GLU A 457 -20.88 10.29 -21.49
C GLU A 457 -20.70 11.07 -22.79
N GLN A 458 -19.62 11.85 -22.93
CA GLN A 458 -19.34 12.61 -24.18
C GLN A 458 -18.67 11.75 -25.27
N SER A 459 -18.29 10.52 -24.96
CA SER A 459 -17.71 9.54 -25.89
C SER A 459 -18.66 8.37 -26.21
N LEU A 460 -19.93 8.47 -25.83
CA LEU A 460 -21.04 7.63 -26.26
C LEU A 460 -21.91 8.41 -27.22
#